data_a1824b9b53382df050c6226a1fc31449
#
_entry.id   a1824b9b53382df050c6226a1fc31449
#
_cell.length_a   1.000
_cell.length_b   1.000
_cell.length_c   1.000
_cell.angle_alpha   90.00
_cell.angle_beta   90.00
_cell.angle_gamma   90.00
#
_symmetry.space_group_name_H-M   'P 1'
#
loop_
_entity.id
_entity.type
_entity.pdbx_description
1 polymer ?
#
loop_
_entity_poly.entity_id
_entity_poly.type
_entity_poly.pdbx_seq_one_letter_code
_entity_poly.pdbx_strand_id
1 'polypeptide(L)'
;MASWGGTQFFIIPIGLFILTLPFVRKDHKFLLWCIPLFIGIFLLISASFERPGLSFVLGLGGLLILPTIFFVGCVFVQKRSSDKTKIRNSLFLLLSIIIIGSVILVLNEVPEFQTDDGNTPLPIPSFRYLSALNPFLATADPLVASIAEHSQPSIHISYVFHSVWMIFAGLGVWFLLFKKTSQTFVKNDMRIFVLIIGISGVYLASSFIRLEVFASISLIILSSIALSILTQNIFKIKFFGIKNYLFKISYVVIIIFLFTLPLVYPENSNWINNGAVPPIIFTGATGNPPSNDWLETLEWIKLNTPENAVIASWWDYGYWITTMSDRTTIVDNATLNTKQIQKMAKMLLSTPNDSWNILKEMNADYVVIFLSAQKINDNLEQKLYVLGGGGDESKTGWFAKIAGFPPENFLVSSYIAIGTDYFNQQTMLGKMIPFTTAIYYNPDTQENSVMYKPGFAEILIKDIKYDSDNDPLKLVYASPSFMRETQGAMNIVLVYEVNKNYITSFNSLD
;
A
#
# COMPACT_ATOMS: atom_id res chain seq x y z
N MET A 1 9.56 2.14 -12.04
CA MET A 1 9.09 0.76 -11.88
C MET A 1 10.01 -0.06 -10.98
N ALA A 2 11.32 0.08 -11.09
CA ALA A 2 12.24 -0.62 -10.20
C ALA A 2 12.09 -0.24 -8.72
N SER A 3 11.69 0.99 -8.42
CA SER A 3 11.54 1.49 -7.05
C SER A 3 10.18 1.20 -6.43
N TRP A 4 9.14 1.00 -7.23
CA TRP A 4 7.79 0.76 -6.74
C TRP A 4 6.89 0.08 -7.78
N GLY A 5 6.34 -1.09 -7.42
CA GLY A 5 5.46 -1.87 -8.30
C GLY A 5 4.20 -1.13 -8.75
N GLY A 6 3.66 -0.21 -7.93
CA GLY A 6 2.49 0.58 -8.28
C GLY A 6 2.64 1.43 -9.54
N THR A 7 3.87 1.85 -9.90
CA THR A 7 4.10 2.62 -11.14
C THR A 7 3.68 1.88 -12.42
N GLN A 8 3.48 0.56 -12.35
CA GLN A 8 2.96 -0.24 -13.45
C GLN A 8 1.56 0.23 -13.90
N PHE A 9 0.78 0.84 -13.00
CA PHE A 9 -0.56 1.35 -13.36
C PHE A 9 -0.53 2.51 -14.37
N PHE A 10 0.60 3.19 -14.60
CA PHE A 10 0.74 4.16 -15.69
C PHE A 10 0.59 3.55 -17.09
N ILE A 11 0.75 2.24 -17.21
CA ILE A 11 0.52 1.50 -18.45
C ILE A 11 -0.93 1.64 -18.94
N ILE A 12 -1.88 1.69 -17.99
CA ILE A 12 -3.30 1.77 -18.30
C ILE A 12 -3.66 3.03 -19.09
N PRO A 13 -3.37 4.27 -18.63
CA PRO A 13 -3.64 5.46 -19.41
C PRO A 13 -2.87 5.51 -20.74
N ILE A 14 -1.65 4.97 -20.79
CA ILE A 14 -0.89 4.87 -22.04
C ILE A 14 -1.59 3.94 -23.03
N GLY A 15 -1.99 2.76 -22.59
CA GLY A 15 -2.74 1.80 -23.41
C GLY A 15 -4.07 2.36 -23.92
N LEU A 16 -4.84 3.00 -23.03
CA LEU A 16 -6.09 3.67 -23.39
C LEU A 16 -5.87 4.79 -24.40
N PHE A 17 -4.80 5.56 -24.26
CA PHE A 17 -4.46 6.60 -25.20
C PHE A 17 -4.13 6.03 -26.59
N ILE A 18 -3.33 4.97 -26.66
CA ILE A 18 -3.00 4.29 -27.90
C ILE A 18 -4.28 3.80 -28.62
N LEU A 19 -5.25 3.25 -27.87
CA LEU A 19 -6.55 2.82 -28.40
C LEU A 19 -7.35 3.96 -29.03
N THR A 20 -7.21 5.21 -28.54
CA THR A 20 -7.96 6.36 -29.06
C THR A 20 -7.30 7.02 -30.27
N LEU A 21 -5.99 6.85 -30.47
CA LEU A 21 -5.23 7.53 -31.52
C LEU A 21 -5.77 7.30 -32.94
N PRO A 22 -6.23 6.09 -33.36
CA PRO A 22 -6.79 5.87 -34.69
C PRO A 22 -8.02 6.73 -35.00
N PHE A 23 -8.76 7.15 -33.96
CA PHE A 23 -9.99 7.93 -34.09
C PHE A 23 -9.74 9.44 -34.05
N VAL A 24 -8.65 9.87 -33.44
CA VAL A 24 -8.36 11.28 -33.15
C VAL A 24 -7.43 11.90 -34.17
N ARG A 25 -6.43 11.16 -34.59
CA ARG A 25 -5.43 11.63 -35.54
C ARG A 25 -5.75 11.24 -36.96
N LYS A 26 -5.55 12.16 -37.89
CA LYS A 26 -5.75 11.93 -39.34
C LYS A 26 -4.50 11.36 -40.01
N ASP A 27 -3.33 11.80 -39.58
CA ASP A 27 -2.05 11.30 -40.11
C ASP A 27 -1.43 10.30 -39.11
N HIS A 28 -1.32 9.06 -39.58
CA HIS A 28 -0.81 7.94 -38.81
C HIS A 28 0.56 7.45 -39.28
N LYS A 29 1.15 8.03 -40.36
CA LYS A 29 2.37 7.50 -40.96
C LYS A 29 3.52 7.38 -39.96
N PHE A 30 3.79 8.43 -39.21
CA PHE A 30 4.83 8.44 -38.18
C PHE A 30 4.50 7.51 -37.03
N LEU A 31 3.26 7.52 -36.56
CA LEU A 31 2.82 6.73 -35.41
C LEU A 31 2.85 5.22 -35.66
N LEU A 32 2.63 4.78 -36.89
CA LEU A 32 2.72 3.36 -37.28
C LEU A 32 4.09 2.73 -36.99
N TRP A 33 5.15 3.53 -37.03
CA TRP A 33 6.50 3.10 -36.70
C TRP A 33 6.88 3.45 -35.26
N CYS A 34 6.52 4.63 -34.81
CA CYS A 34 6.92 5.15 -33.51
C CYS A 34 6.33 4.36 -32.35
N ILE A 35 5.03 4.01 -32.39
CA ILE A 35 4.37 3.32 -31.28
C ILE A 35 4.90 1.89 -31.10
N PRO A 36 4.93 1.01 -32.13
CA PRO A 36 5.47 -0.33 -31.96
C PRO A 36 6.95 -0.31 -31.55
N LEU A 37 7.75 0.59 -32.12
CA LEU A 37 9.17 0.74 -31.77
C LEU A 37 9.34 1.17 -30.31
N PHE A 38 8.58 2.17 -29.89
CA PHE A 38 8.61 2.65 -28.48
C PHE A 38 8.24 1.55 -27.51
N ILE A 39 7.12 0.85 -27.75
CA ILE A 39 6.67 -0.24 -26.88
C ILE A 39 7.67 -1.40 -26.90
N GLY A 40 8.19 -1.77 -28.08
CA GLY A 40 9.20 -2.82 -28.20
C GLY A 40 10.48 -2.51 -27.40
N ILE A 41 11.03 -1.30 -27.56
CA ILE A 41 12.20 -0.84 -26.81
C ILE A 41 11.91 -0.78 -25.31
N PHE A 42 10.74 -0.25 -24.93
CA PHE A 42 10.32 -0.15 -23.52
C PHE A 42 10.27 -1.54 -22.87
N LEU A 43 9.66 -2.53 -23.52
CA LEU A 43 9.58 -3.90 -22.99
C LEU A 43 10.96 -4.58 -22.97
N LEU A 44 11.78 -4.39 -24.00
CA LEU A 44 13.14 -4.93 -24.07
C LEU A 44 14.01 -4.40 -22.92
N ILE A 45 14.00 -3.09 -22.71
CA ILE A 45 14.75 -2.45 -21.62
C ILE A 45 14.22 -2.96 -20.28
N SER A 46 12.89 -3.03 -20.12
CA SER A 46 12.30 -3.53 -18.87
C SER A 46 12.71 -4.96 -18.56
N ALA A 47 12.84 -5.83 -19.56
CA ALA A 47 13.30 -7.21 -19.42
C ALA A 47 14.78 -7.33 -18.99
N SER A 48 15.60 -6.31 -19.31
CA SER A 48 17.04 -6.33 -19.02
C SER A 48 17.39 -6.03 -17.57
N PHE A 49 16.44 -5.59 -16.76
CA PHE A 49 16.64 -5.33 -15.34
C PHE A 49 16.12 -6.49 -14.50
N GLU A 50 16.72 -6.72 -13.36
CA GLU A 50 16.23 -7.69 -12.38
C GLU A 50 14.80 -7.34 -11.93
N ARG A 51 14.54 -6.05 -11.69
CA ARG A 51 13.21 -5.47 -11.46
C ARG A 51 13.03 -4.24 -12.35
N PRO A 52 12.00 -4.18 -13.18
CA PRO A 52 10.78 -4.98 -13.30
C PRO A 52 10.92 -6.39 -13.91
N GLY A 53 11.95 -6.63 -14.73
CA GLY A 53 12.30 -7.95 -15.24
C GLY A 53 11.29 -8.59 -16.21
N LEU A 54 11.50 -9.87 -16.50
CA LEU A 54 10.61 -10.65 -17.36
C LEU A 54 9.20 -10.79 -16.83
N SER A 55 9.02 -10.86 -15.51
CA SER A 55 7.70 -10.94 -14.88
C SER A 55 6.80 -9.75 -15.21
N PHE A 56 7.37 -8.57 -15.34
CA PHE A 56 6.64 -7.39 -15.79
C PHE A 56 6.28 -7.45 -17.27
N VAL A 57 7.22 -7.89 -18.12
CA VAL A 57 6.99 -8.00 -19.57
C VAL A 57 5.93 -9.04 -19.89
N LEU A 58 5.93 -10.16 -19.16
CA LEU A 58 4.91 -11.21 -19.29
C LEU A 58 3.60 -10.86 -18.58
N GLY A 59 3.60 -9.89 -17.65
CA GLY A 59 2.44 -9.40 -16.91
C GLY A 59 1.84 -8.11 -17.50
N LEU A 60 1.66 -7.10 -16.62
CA LEU A 60 1.02 -5.83 -16.98
C LEU A 60 1.71 -5.08 -18.13
N GLY A 61 3.05 -5.12 -18.19
CA GLY A 61 3.80 -4.45 -19.26
C GLY A 61 3.45 -4.98 -20.64
N GLY A 62 3.33 -6.30 -20.76
CA GLY A 62 2.98 -6.97 -22.01
C GLY A 62 1.58 -6.63 -22.52
N LEU A 63 0.67 -6.21 -21.64
CA LEU A 63 -0.67 -5.77 -22.05
C LEU A 63 -0.63 -4.58 -23.03
N LEU A 64 0.46 -3.79 -23.07
CA LEU A 64 0.62 -2.71 -24.06
C LEU A 64 0.74 -3.22 -25.51
N ILE A 65 1.03 -4.49 -25.70
CA ILE A 65 1.08 -5.11 -27.03
C ILE A 65 -0.32 -5.11 -27.67
N LEU A 66 -1.38 -5.37 -26.88
CA LEU A 66 -2.75 -5.40 -27.38
C LEU A 66 -3.22 -4.07 -27.98
N PRO A 67 -3.16 -2.91 -27.28
CA PRO A 67 -3.50 -1.63 -27.87
C PRO A 67 -2.57 -1.24 -29.03
N THR A 68 -1.33 -1.71 -29.05
CA THR A 68 -0.41 -1.48 -30.18
C THR A 68 -0.88 -2.27 -31.42
N ILE A 69 -1.21 -3.55 -31.27
CA ILE A 69 -1.76 -4.38 -32.37
C ILE A 69 -3.08 -3.77 -32.86
N PHE A 70 -3.95 -3.38 -31.93
CA PHE A 70 -5.21 -2.71 -32.27
C PHE A 70 -4.96 -1.45 -33.09
N PHE A 71 -4.04 -0.59 -32.66
CA PHE A 71 -3.71 0.65 -33.36
C PHE A 71 -3.29 0.38 -34.81
N VAL A 72 -2.35 -0.53 -35.01
CA VAL A 72 -1.85 -0.91 -36.35
C VAL A 72 -2.97 -1.51 -37.19
N GLY A 73 -3.69 -2.50 -36.65
CA GLY A 73 -4.80 -3.14 -37.33
C GLY A 73 -5.93 -2.18 -37.67
N CYS A 74 -6.28 -1.27 -36.76
CA CYS A 74 -7.32 -0.27 -36.94
C CYS A 74 -6.97 0.71 -38.08
N VAL A 75 -5.73 1.20 -38.15
CA VAL A 75 -5.27 2.07 -39.26
C VAL A 75 -5.34 1.30 -40.58
N PHE A 76 -4.98 0.02 -40.61
CA PHE A 76 -5.09 -0.80 -41.82
C PHE A 76 -6.55 -1.00 -42.26
N VAL A 77 -7.45 -1.32 -41.30
CA VAL A 77 -8.89 -1.45 -41.56
C VAL A 77 -9.48 -0.13 -42.07
N GLN A 78 -9.10 1.00 -41.46
CA GLN A 78 -9.57 2.32 -41.87
C GLN A 78 -9.14 2.68 -43.31
N LYS A 79 -7.93 2.30 -43.73
CA LYS A 79 -7.44 2.53 -45.11
C LYS A 79 -8.23 1.73 -46.15
N ARG A 80 -8.75 0.54 -45.77
CA ARG A 80 -9.54 -0.31 -46.68
C ARG A 80 -11.06 -0.09 -46.59
N SER A 81 -11.53 0.62 -45.57
CA SER A 81 -12.96 0.91 -45.37
C SER A 81 -13.37 2.20 -46.06
N SER A 82 -14.62 2.25 -46.53
CA SER A 82 -15.27 3.49 -47.00
C SER A 82 -15.42 4.47 -45.82
N ASP A 83 -15.51 5.76 -46.09
CA ASP A 83 -15.67 6.80 -45.06
C ASP A 83 -16.88 6.59 -44.14
N LYS A 84 -17.97 6.03 -44.67
CA LYS A 84 -19.17 5.70 -43.89
C LYS A 84 -19.00 4.52 -42.93
N THR A 85 -18.06 3.61 -43.19
CA THR A 85 -17.91 2.34 -42.44
C THR A 85 -16.65 2.30 -41.59
N LYS A 86 -15.74 3.26 -41.75
CA LYS A 86 -14.45 3.30 -41.03
C LYS A 86 -14.60 3.12 -39.53
N ILE A 87 -15.44 3.92 -38.89
CA ILE A 87 -15.62 3.89 -37.41
C ILE A 87 -16.25 2.56 -37.01
N ARG A 88 -17.29 2.12 -37.71
CA ARG A 88 -17.97 0.85 -37.42
C ARG A 88 -17.02 -0.34 -37.48
N ASN A 89 -16.23 -0.46 -38.54
CA ASN A 89 -15.29 -1.56 -38.71
C ASN A 89 -14.16 -1.51 -37.67
N SER A 90 -13.71 -0.33 -37.27
CA SER A 90 -12.74 -0.13 -36.20
C SER A 90 -13.28 -0.57 -34.83
N LEU A 91 -14.57 -0.26 -34.57
CA LEU A 91 -15.24 -0.70 -33.33
C LEU A 91 -15.46 -2.22 -33.30
N PHE A 92 -15.77 -2.86 -34.45
CA PHE A 92 -15.83 -4.32 -34.52
C PHE A 92 -14.48 -4.96 -34.23
N LEU A 93 -13.38 -4.40 -34.73
CA LEU A 93 -12.03 -4.88 -34.40
C LEU A 93 -11.75 -4.75 -32.89
N LEU A 94 -12.12 -3.61 -32.28
CA LEU A 94 -11.96 -3.43 -30.84
C LEU A 94 -12.75 -4.46 -30.03
N LEU A 95 -14.02 -4.64 -30.40
CA LEU A 95 -14.91 -5.60 -29.74
C LEU A 95 -14.36 -7.04 -29.88
N SER A 96 -13.83 -7.41 -31.04
CA SER A 96 -13.22 -8.72 -31.25
C SER A 96 -12.01 -8.95 -30.33
N ILE A 97 -11.15 -7.95 -30.17
CA ILE A 97 -10.00 -8.03 -29.27
C ILE A 97 -10.44 -8.14 -27.81
N ILE A 98 -11.47 -7.38 -27.41
CA ILE A 98 -12.01 -7.48 -26.04
C ILE A 98 -12.61 -8.87 -25.79
N ILE A 99 -13.38 -9.41 -26.73
CA ILE A 99 -13.98 -10.74 -26.59
C ILE A 99 -12.87 -11.80 -26.47
N ILE A 100 -11.86 -11.77 -27.35
CA ILE A 100 -10.74 -12.71 -27.32
C ILE A 100 -10.01 -12.60 -25.98
N GLY A 101 -9.71 -11.39 -25.53
CA GLY A 101 -9.07 -11.14 -24.23
C GLY A 101 -9.90 -11.67 -23.06
N SER A 102 -11.22 -11.45 -23.07
CA SER A 102 -12.13 -11.95 -22.04
C SER A 102 -12.20 -13.48 -22.03
N VAL A 103 -12.25 -14.12 -23.21
CA VAL A 103 -12.22 -15.59 -23.31
C VAL A 103 -10.91 -16.15 -22.74
N ILE A 104 -9.77 -15.54 -23.05
CA ILE A 104 -8.46 -15.95 -22.50
C ILE A 104 -8.46 -15.83 -20.97
N LEU A 105 -9.02 -14.74 -20.41
CA LEU A 105 -9.11 -14.54 -18.97
C LEU A 105 -9.96 -15.62 -18.30
N VAL A 106 -11.14 -15.93 -18.88
CA VAL A 106 -12.04 -16.95 -18.33
C VAL A 106 -11.40 -18.35 -18.40
N LEU A 107 -10.75 -18.69 -19.52
CA LEU A 107 -10.09 -20.00 -19.65
C LEU A 107 -8.94 -20.19 -18.65
N ASN A 108 -8.26 -19.12 -18.25
CA ASN A 108 -7.19 -19.20 -17.24
C ASN A 108 -7.69 -19.44 -15.81
N GLU A 109 -8.96 -19.17 -15.53
CA GLU A 109 -9.57 -19.44 -14.21
C GLU A 109 -10.10 -20.89 -14.11
N VAL A 110 -10.16 -21.63 -15.22
CA VAL A 110 -10.64 -23.03 -15.24
C VAL A 110 -9.52 -23.94 -14.74
N PRO A 111 -9.75 -24.75 -13.67
CA PRO A 111 -8.71 -25.61 -13.06
C PRO A 111 -8.04 -26.58 -14.04
N GLU A 112 -8.76 -27.03 -15.06
CA GLU A 112 -8.26 -27.93 -16.10
C GLU A 112 -7.15 -27.36 -16.99
N PHE A 113 -7.03 -26.02 -17.02
CA PHE A 113 -5.97 -25.28 -17.73
C PHE A 113 -4.86 -24.77 -16.80
N GLN A 114 -4.92 -25.10 -15.49
CA GLN A 114 -3.84 -24.80 -14.55
C GLN A 114 -2.80 -25.92 -14.59
N THR A 115 -1.53 -25.55 -14.48
CA THR A 115 -0.45 -26.53 -14.34
C THR A 115 -0.46 -27.14 -12.94
N ASP A 116 0.11 -28.36 -12.76
CA ASP A 116 0.18 -29.08 -11.48
C ASP A 116 0.80 -28.23 -10.34
N ASP A 117 1.60 -27.24 -10.67
CA ASP A 117 2.19 -26.28 -9.73
C ASP A 117 1.24 -25.12 -9.34
N GLY A 118 0.00 -25.13 -9.81
CA GLY A 118 -0.98 -24.05 -9.61
C GLY A 118 -0.65 -22.77 -10.40
N ASN A 119 0.31 -22.84 -11.34
CA ASN A 119 0.63 -21.74 -12.24
C ASN A 119 -0.31 -21.75 -13.44
N THR A 120 -0.78 -20.57 -13.83
CA THR A 120 -1.60 -20.42 -15.03
C THR A 120 -0.73 -20.52 -16.29
N PRO A 121 -1.18 -21.18 -17.39
CA PRO A 121 -0.38 -21.33 -18.61
C PRO A 121 -0.09 -20.02 -19.33
N LEU A 122 -0.85 -18.97 -19.02
CA LEU A 122 -0.60 -17.63 -19.53
C LEU A 122 -0.28 -16.69 -18.33
N PRO A 123 0.79 -15.86 -18.41
CA PRO A 123 1.15 -14.93 -17.37
C PRO A 123 0.14 -13.79 -17.33
N ILE A 124 -0.98 -14.03 -16.65
CA ILE A 124 -1.98 -12.99 -16.40
C ILE A 124 -1.54 -12.21 -15.16
N PRO A 125 -1.78 -10.88 -15.14
CA PRO A 125 -1.55 -10.08 -13.94
C PRO A 125 -2.21 -10.71 -12.74
N SER A 126 -1.50 -10.83 -11.63
CA SER A 126 -2.04 -11.43 -10.41
C SER A 126 -3.38 -10.78 -10.04
N PHE A 127 -4.27 -11.52 -9.41
CA PHE A 127 -5.57 -11.03 -8.92
C PHE A 127 -5.45 -9.72 -8.12
N ARG A 128 -4.32 -9.52 -7.45
CA ARG A 128 -3.97 -8.29 -6.75
C ARG A 128 -4.01 -7.04 -7.66
N TYR A 129 -3.55 -7.13 -8.90
CA TYR A 129 -3.61 -6.02 -9.85
C TYR A 129 -5.00 -5.86 -10.46
N LEU A 130 -5.72 -6.96 -10.64
CA LEU A 130 -7.10 -6.92 -11.14
C LEU A 130 -8.05 -6.32 -10.11
N SER A 131 -7.86 -6.59 -8.82
CA SER A 131 -8.65 -5.96 -7.74
C SER A 131 -8.44 -4.45 -7.67
N ALA A 132 -7.24 -3.94 -8.02
CA ALA A 132 -7.00 -2.51 -8.13
C ALA A 132 -7.75 -1.85 -9.31
N LEU A 133 -8.16 -2.63 -10.32
CA LEU A 133 -8.96 -2.14 -11.44
C LEU A 133 -10.47 -2.14 -11.16
N ASN A 134 -10.90 -2.83 -10.13
CA ASN A 134 -12.32 -2.86 -9.75
C ASN A 134 -12.50 -2.42 -8.29
N PRO A 135 -12.79 -1.12 -8.05
CA PRO A 135 -12.96 -0.58 -6.70
C PRO A 135 -14.15 -1.19 -5.93
N PHE A 136 -15.03 -1.95 -6.61
CA PHE A 136 -16.17 -2.61 -5.99
C PHE A 136 -15.89 -4.05 -5.55
N LEU A 137 -14.76 -4.63 -5.95
CA LEU A 137 -14.33 -5.94 -5.48
C LEU A 137 -13.68 -5.80 -4.10
N ALA A 138 -14.37 -6.26 -3.06
CA ALA A 138 -13.71 -6.55 -1.80
C ALA A 138 -12.66 -7.65 -2.04
N THR A 139 -11.43 -7.42 -1.61
CA THR A 139 -10.36 -8.39 -1.76
C THR A 139 -10.65 -9.61 -0.88
N ALA A 140 -10.83 -10.78 -1.50
CA ALA A 140 -11.00 -12.04 -0.78
C ALA A 140 -9.66 -12.56 -0.21
N ASP A 141 -8.53 -12.05 -0.70
CA ASP A 141 -7.19 -12.43 -0.23
C ASP A 141 -6.89 -11.76 1.12
N PRO A 142 -6.72 -12.52 2.23
CA PRO A 142 -6.45 -11.98 3.55
C PRO A 142 -5.17 -11.15 3.61
N LEU A 143 -4.13 -11.49 2.84
CA LEU A 143 -2.88 -10.74 2.80
C LEU A 143 -3.11 -9.34 2.20
N VAL A 144 -3.82 -9.27 1.07
CA VAL A 144 -4.13 -7.98 0.43
C VAL A 144 -5.04 -7.12 1.32
N ALA A 145 -6.01 -7.75 1.97
CA ALA A 145 -6.93 -7.08 2.89
C ALA A 145 -6.26 -6.60 4.20
N SER A 146 -5.16 -7.24 4.60
CA SER A 146 -4.40 -6.84 5.82
C SER A 146 -3.61 -5.55 5.65
N ILE A 147 -3.38 -5.12 4.40
CA ILE A 147 -2.61 -3.91 4.11
C ILE A 147 -3.55 -2.69 4.25
N ALA A 148 -3.36 -1.88 5.27
CA ALA A 148 -4.21 -0.71 5.55
C ALA A 148 -4.31 0.25 4.34
N GLU A 149 -3.26 0.41 3.58
CA GLU A 149 -3.20 1.25 2.38
C GLU A 149 -4.00 0.67 1.19
N HIS A 150 -4.43 -0.60 1.25
CA HIS A 150 -5.32 -1.22 0.27
C HIS A 150 -6.81 -1.03 0.61
N SER A 151 -7.13 -0.30 1.68
CA SER A 151 -8.50 0.15 1.92
C SER A 151 -8.92 1.20 0.90
N GLN A 152 -10.23 1.29 0.64
CA GLN A 152 -10.78 2.32 -0.23
C GLN A 152 -10.65 3.69 0.44
N PRO A 153 -10.17 4.73 -0.28
CA PRO A 153 -10.11 6.06 0.28
C PRO A 153 -11.53 6.62 0.50
N SER A 154 -11.75 7.19 1.67
CA SER A 154 -12.93 8.03 1.88
C SER A 154 -12.75 9.39 1.20
N ILE A 155 -13.84 10.09 0.90
CA ILE A 155 -13.79 11.44 0.35
C ILE A 155 -13.00 12.41 1.26
N HIS A 156 -13.03 12.17 2.57
CA HIS A 156 -12.26 12.93 3.54
C HIS A 156 -10.75 12.72 3.36
N ILE A 157 -10.32 11.46 3.20
CA ILE A 157 -8.90 11.13 2.97
C ILE A 157 -8.44 11.77 1.66
N SER A 158 -9.18 11.58 0.55
CA SER A 158 -8.82 12.18 -0.74
C SER A 158 -8.80 13.72 -0.66
N TYR A 159 -9.68 14.35 0.15
CA TYR A 159 -9.66 15.79 0.34
C TYR A 159 -8.43 16.27 1.12
N VAL A 160 -8.01 15.53 2.16
CA VAL A 160 -6.76 15.84 2.90
C VAL A 160 -5.55 15.75 1.97
N PHE A 161 -5.50 14.74 1.09
CA PHE A 161 -4.40 14.60 0.12
C PHE A 161 -4.38 15.68 -0.95
N HIS A 162 -5.54 16.05 -1.49
CA HIS A 162 -5.61 16.83 -2.73
C HIS A 162 -6.17 18.24 -2.54
N SER A 163 -7.01 18.44 -1.53
CA SER A 163 -7.56 19.75 -1.16
C SER A 163 -8.09 20.55 -2.38
N VAL A 164 -7.57 21.74 -2.58
CA VAL A 164 -7.98 22.69 -3.62
C VAL A 164 -7.77 22.17 -5.05
N TRP A 165 -6.81 21.24 -5.25
CA TRP A 165 -6.56 20.65 -6.56
C TRP A 165 -7.78 19.94 -7.14
N MET A 166 -8.64 19.35 -6.30
CA MET A 166 -9.87 18.66 -6.76
C MET A 166 -10.83 19.64 -7.46
N ILE A 167 -10.96 20.86 -6.92
CA ILE A 167 -11.86 21.90 -7.49
C ILE A 167 -11.32 22.36 -8.84
N PHE A 168 -10.04 22.72 -8.90
CA PHE A 168 -9.43 23.20 -10.14
C PHE A 168 -9.35 22.09 -11.20
N ALA A 169 -9.16 20.83 -10.81
CA ALA A 169 -9.18 19.71 -11.74
C ALA A 169 -10.58 19.53 -12.37
N GLY A 170 -11.66 19.65 -11.58
CA GLY A 170 -13.02 19.64 -12.09
C GLY A 170 -13.25 20.74 -13.13
N LEU A 171 -12.78 21.96 -12.84
CA LEU A 171 -12.80 23.07 -13.80
C LEU A 171 -11.96 22.77 -15.05
N GLY A 172 -10.82 22.11 -14.90
CA GLY A 172 -9.96 21.69 -16.00
C GLY A 172 -10.64 20.72 -16.94
N VAL A 173 -11.31 19.71 -16.41
CA VAL A 173 -12.14 18.77 -17.20
C VAL A 173 -13.25 19.54 -17.91
N TRP A 174 -13.95 20.41 -17.19
CA TRP A 174 -15.00 21.24 -17.78
C TRP A 174 -14.49 22.04 -18.98
N PHE A 175 -13.39 22.78 -18.84
CA PHE A 175 -12.82 23.57 -19.93
C PHE A 175 -12.35 22.71 -21.10
N LEU A 176 -11.82 21.51 -20.85
CA LEU A 176 -11.41 20.58 -21.90
C LEU A 176 -12.59 20.01 -22.68
N LEU A 177 -13.74 19.80 -22.06
CA LEU A 177 -14.94 19.27 -22.71
C LEU A 177 -15.67 20.33 -23.54
N PHE A 178 -15.63 21.60 -23.12
CA PHE A 178 -16.32 22.69 -23.84
C PHE A 178 -15.50 23.19 -25.05
N LYS A 179 -15.97 22.89 -26.26
CA LYS A 179 -15.27 23.18 -27.53
C LYS A 179 -14.80 24.63 -27.70
N LYS A 180 -15.61 25.64 -27.27
CA LYS A 180 -15.25 27.06 -27.42
C LYS A 180 -13.97 27.47 -26.70
N THR A 181 -13.69 26.88 -25.58
CA THR A 181 -12.55 27.24 -24.72
C THR A 181 -11.29 26.43 -25.07
N SER A 182 -11.44 25.19 -25.51
CA SER A 182 -10.35 24.25 -25.69
C SER A 182 -9.65 24.32 -27.05
N GLN A 183 -10.31 24.82 -28.09
CA GLN A 183 -9.74 24.84 -29.44
C GLN A 183 -8.52 25.76 -29.60
N THR A 184 -8.32 26.69 -28.68
CA THR A 184 -7.25 27.68 -28.74
C THR A 184 -5.98 27.29 -27.97
N PHE A 185 -6.05 26.31 -27.05
CA PHE A 185 -4.95 26.05 -26.11
C PHE A 185 -4.28 24.70 -26.25
N VAL A 186 -5.02 23.64 -26.55
CA VAL A 186 -4.46 22.27 -26.55
C VAL A 186 -4.88 21.52 -27.80
N LYS A 187 -3.93 20.88 -28.49
CA LYS A 187 -4.23 20.02 -29.66
C LYS A 187 -5.17 18.87 -29.24
N ASN A 188 -6.00 18.38 -30.17
CA ASN A 188 -7.01 17.37 -29.87
C ASN A 188 -6.44 16.08 -29.27
N ASP A 189 -5.31 15.60 -29.75
CA ASP A 189 -4.64 14.41 -29.22
C ASP A 189 -4.15 14.63 -27.79
N MET A 190 -3.51 15.74 -27.49
CA MET A 190 -3.05 16.08 -26.14
C MET A 190 -4.20 16.28 -25.16
N ARG A 191 -5.30 16.83 -25.65
CA ARG A 191 -6.53 17.02 -24.88
C ARG A 191 -7.12 15.69 -24.43
N ILE A 192 -7.20 14.71 -25.32
CA ILE A 192 -7.65 13.37 -25.02
C ILE A 192 -6.67 12.66 -24.09
N PHE A 193 -5.35 12.81 -24.31
CA PHE A 193 -4.35 12.24 -23.42
C PHE A 193 -4.50 12.75 -21.98
N VAL A 194 -4.66 14.05 -21.79
CA VAL A 194 -4.86 14.64 -20.45
C VAL A 194 -6.17 14.18 -19.80
N LEU A 195 -7.26 14.07 -20.57
CA LEU A 195 -8.51 13.54 -20.04
C LEU A 195 -8.40 12.07 -19.64
N ILE A 196 -7.70 11.24 -20.44
CA ILE A 196 -7.48 9.82 -20.12
C ILE A 196 -6.64 9.69 -18.85
N ILE A 197 -5.52 10.41 -18.75
CA ILE A 197 -4.69 10.41 -17.53
C ILE A 197 -5.51 10.88 -16.33
N GLY A 198 -6.26 11.96 -16.50
CA GLY A 198 -7.10 12.54 -15.45
C GLY A 198 -8.13 11.55 -14.91
N ILE A 199 -8.92 10.97 -15.79
CA ILE A 199 -10.00 10.05 -15.42
C ILE A 199 -9.41 8.73 -14.88
N SER A 200 -8.42 8.15 -15.57
CA SER A 200 -7.83 6.88 -15.14
C SER A 200 -7.09 7.02 -13.80
N GLY A 201 -6.40 8.13 -13.55
CA GLY A 201 -5.71 8.34 -12.28
C GLY A 201 -6.67 8.45 -11.09
N VAL A 202 -7.77 9.20 -11.24
CA VAL A 202 -8.82 9.28 -10.21
C VAL A 202 -9.51 7.94 -10.02
N TYR A 203 -9.81 7.22 -11.12
CA TYR A 203 -10.41 5.89 -11.05
C TYR A 203 -9.51 4.89 -10.30
N LEU A 204 -8.22 4.84 -10.62
CA LEU A 204 -7.27 3.95 -9.93
C LEU A 204 -7.14 4.30 -8.44
N ALA A 205 -7.08 5.58 -8.12
CA ALA A 205 -7.02 6.04 -6.74
C ALA A 205 -8.25 5.63 -5.92
N SER A 206 -9.43 5.53 -6.54
CA SER A 206 -10.66 5.10 -5.85
C SER A 206 -10.63 3.66 -5.34
N SER A 207 -9.69 2.83 -5.82
CA SER A 207 -9.57 1.44 -5.40
C SER A 207 -8.77 1.29 -4.10
N PHE A 208 -7.65 2.00 -3.97
CA PHE A 208 -6.75 1.89 -2.82
C PHE A 208 -6.16 3.26 -2.45
N ILE A 209 -6.07 3.55 -1.16
CA ILE A 209 -5.40 4.76 -0.64
C ILE A 209 -3.98 4.89 -1.19
N ARG A 210 -3.26 3.78 -1.32
CA ARG A 210 -1.90 3.74 -1.86
C ARG A 210 -1.79 4.29 -3.30
N LEU A 211 -2.89 4.30 -4.05
CA LEU A 211 -2.93 4.78 -5.44
C LEU A 211 -3.31 6.27 -5.55
N GLU A 212 -3.53 6.98 -4.43
CA GLU A 212 -3.81 8.43 -4.43
C GLU A 212 -2.74 9.27 -5.14
N VAL A 213 -1.51 8.75 -5.23
CA VAL A 213 -0.44 9.39 -6.03
C VAL A 213 -0.82 9.54 -7.51
N PHE A 214 -1.59 8.61 -8.07
CA PHE A 214 -2.08 8.70 -9.46
C PHE A 214 -3.13 9.79 -9.61
N ALA A 215 -4.03 9.91 -8.62
CA ALA A 215 -4.95 11.04 -8.54
C ALA A 215 -4.17 12.36 -8.41
N SER A 216 -3.16 12.45 -7.55
CA SER A 216 -2.33 13.65 -7.38
C SER A 216 -1.78 14.15 -8.71
N ILE A 217 -1.11 13.27 -9.48
CA ILE A 217 -0.54 13.62 -10.79
C ILE A 217 -1.63 14.08 -11.76
N SER A 218 -2.74 13.35 -11.81
CA SER A 218 -3.89 13.65 -12.65
C SER A 218 -4.52 15.00 -12.33
N LEU A 219 -4.75 15.25 -11.03
CA LEU A 219 -5.34 16.50 -10.54
C LEU A 219 -4.42 17.70 -10.78
N ILE A 220 -3.11 17.56 -10.61
CA ILE A 220 -2.12 18.61 -10.90
C ILE A 220 -2.17 18.99 -12.39
N ILE A 221 -2.19 18.02 -13.29
CA ILE A 221 -2.25 18.27 -14.74
C ILE A 221 -3.54 19.00 -15.11
N LEU A 222 -4.69 18.49 -14.66
CA LEU A 222 -6.00 19.08 -14.94
C LEU A 222 -6.15 20.48 -14.34
N SER A 223 -5.71 20.67 -13.10
CA SER A 223 -5.73 21.96 -12.41
C SER A 223 -4.84 23.00 -13.09
N SER A 224 -3.68 22.59 -13.58
CA SER A 224 -2.77 23.48 -14.31
C SER A 224 -3.41 24.03 -15.58
N ILE A 225 -4.19 23.21 -16.28
CA ILE A 225 -4.96 23.66 -17.45
C ILE A 225 -6.06 24.65 -17.04
N ALA A 226 -6.81 24.34 -15.97
CA ALA A 226 -7.83 25.25 -15.45
C ALA A 226 -7.25 26.61 -15.07
N LEU A 227 -6.16 26.59 -14.28
CA LEU A 227 -5.49 27.82 -13.85
C LEU A 227 -4.94 28.62 -15.03
N SER A 228 -4.35 27.96 -16.03
CA SER A 228 -3.87 28.62 -17.24
C SER A 228 -5.01 29.33 -17.97
N ILE A 229 -6.14 28.66 -18.19
CA ILE A 229 -7.30 29.24 -18.90
C ILE A 229 -7.93 30.37 -18.07
N LEU A 230 -8.13 30.18 -16.76
CA LEU A 230 -8.67 31.19 -15.85
C LEU A 230 -7.78 32.43 -15.82
N THR A 231 -6.49 32.25 -15.62
CA THR A 231 -5.52 33.35 -15.58
C THR A 231 -5.55 34.15 -16.87
N GLN A 232 -5.53 33.47 -18.04
CA GLN A 232 -5.58 34.17 -19.32
C GLN A 232 -6.89 34.96 -19.48
N ASN A 233 -8.03 34.37 -19.08
CA ASN A 233 -9.33 35.05 -19.21
C ASN A 233 -9.39 36.26 -18.27
N ILE A 234 -8.95 36.14 -17.02
CA ILE A 234 -8.96 37.23 -16.04
C ILE A 234 -8.03 38.37 -16.47
N PHE A 235 -6.83 38.02 -17.00
CA PHE A 235 -5.88 39.06 -17.44
C PHE A 235 -6.32 39.76 -18.73
N LYS A 236 -7.22 39.18 -19.52
CA LYS A 236 -7.84 39.84 -20.69
C LYS A 236 -8.94 40.86 -20.30
N ILE A 237 -9.50 40.72 -19.09
CA ILE A 237 -10.48 41.68 -18.61
C ILE A 237 -9.81 43.04 -18.38
N LYS A 238 -10.36 44.12 -18.91
CA LYS A 238 -9.86 45.46 -18.76
C LYS A 238 -10.86 46.29 -17.97
N PHE A 239 -10.42 46.82 -16.83
CA PHE A 239 -11.12 47.82 -16.07
C PHE A 239 -10.42 49.17 -16.19
N PHE A 240 -11.11 50.27 -15.96
CA PHE A 240 -10.51 51.61 -15.99
C PHE A 240 -9.63 51.84 -14.76
N GLY A 241 -8.42 52.36 -14.98
CA GLY A 241 -7.52 52.87 -13.93
C GLY A 241 -7.02 51.79 -12.97
N ILE A 242 -6.84 52.18 -11.70
CA ILE A 242 -6.24 51.40 -10.62
C ILE A 242 -7.06 50.10 -10.33
N LYS A 243 -8.37 50.15 -10.56
CA LYS A 243 -9.27 48.97 -10.37
C LYS A 243 -8.83 47.75 -11.15
N ASN A 244 -8.24 47.94 -12.33
CA ASN A 244 -7.74 46.83 -13.17
C ASN A 244 -6.53 46.11 -12.50
N TYR A 245 -5.64 46.83 -11.88
CA TYR A 245 -4.49 46.27 -11.20
C TYR A 245 -4.92 45.59 -9.89
N LEU A 246 -5.77 46.22 -9.09
CA LEU A 246 -6.29 45.65 -7.86
C LEU A 246 -7.02 44.31 -8.11
N PHE A 247 -7.86 44.25 -9.14
CA PHE A 247 -8.57 43.02 -9.51
C PHE A 247 -7.61 41.86 -9.86
N LYS A 248 -6.59 42.13 -10.66
CA LYS A 248 -5.58 41.10 -11.04
C LYS A 248 -4.72 40.68 -9.86
N ILE A 249 -4.30 41.63 -9.03
CA ILE A 249 -3.54 41.35 -7.81
C ILE A 249 -4.39 40.51 -6.85
N SER A 250 -5.66 40.90 -6.61
CA SER A 250 -6.56 40.10 -5.74
C SER A 250 -6.72 38.67 -6.24
N TYR A 251 -6.86 38.46 -7.55
CA TYR A 251 -6.91 37.13 -8.13
C TYR A 251 -5.63 36.32 -7.79
N VAL A 252 -4.45 36.90 -8.02
CA VAL A 252 -3.17 36.22 -7.73
C VAL A 252 -3.04 35.91 -6.25
N VAL A 253 -3.37 36.86 -5.36
CA VAL A 253 -3.35 36.66 -3.92
C VAL A 253 -4.29 35.55 -3.47
N ILE A 254 -5.52 35.51 -4.00
CA ILE A 254 -6.49 34.45 -3.69
C ILE A 254 -5.95 33.08 -4.14
N ILE A 255 -5.39 32.97 -5.34
CA ILE A 255 -4.85 31.70 -5.83
C ILE A 255 -3.68 31.25 -4.96
N ILE A 256 -2.73 32.16 -4.63
CA ILE A 256 -1.62 31.83 -3.73
C ILE A 256 -2.15 31.38 -2.39
N PHE A 257 -3.08 32.10 -1.79
CA PHE A 257 -3.68 31.76 -0.49
C PHE A 257 -4.34 30.39 -0.52
N LEU A 258 -5.15 30.07 -1.54
CA LEU A 258 -5.82 28.76 -1.67
C LEU A 258 -4.82 27.59 -1.76
N PHE A 259 -3.70 27.76 -2.48
CA PHE A 259 -2.70 26.71 -2.61
C PHE A 259 -1.71 26.61 -1.45
N THR A 260 -1.54 27.70 -0.67
CA THR A 260 -0.69 27.66 0.53
C THR A 260 -1.45 27.21 1.78
N LEU A 261 -2.77 27.36 1.80
CA LEU A 261 -3.59 26.98 2.96
C LEU A 261 -3.38 25.53 3.41
N PRO A 262 -3.40 24.49 2.54
CA PRO A 262 -3.18 23.10 2.94
C PRO A 262 -1.77 22.82 3.48
N LEU A 263 -0.81 23.71 3.24
CA LEU A 263 0.54 23.54 3.77
C LEU A 263 0.60 23.77 5.28
N VAL A 264 -0.27 24.63 5.79
CA VAL A 264 -0.23 25.09 7.21
C VAL A 264 -1.50 24.76 8.00
N TYR A 265 -2.60 24.46 7.35
CA TYR A 265 -3.89 24.18 7.99
C TYR A 265 -4.52 22.87 7.47
N PRO A 266 -5.15 22.04 8.34
CA PRO A 266 -5.22 22.19 9.80
C PRO A 266 -3.89 21.91 10.49
N GLU A 267 -3.69 22.46 11.69
CA GLU A 267 -2.41 22.41 12.40
C GLU A 267 -1.88 20.98 12.62
N ASN A 268 -2.76 20.04 12.93
CA ASN A 268 -2.38 18.65 13.26
C ASN A 268 -2.26 17.73 12.05
N SER A 269 -2.68 18.13 10.85
CA SER A 269 -2.68 17.28 9.65
C SER A 269 -2.38 18.03 8.35
N ASN A 270 -1.62 19.13 8.45
CA ASN A 270 -1.17 19.87 7.27
C ASN A 270 -0.04 19.13 6.53
N TRP A 271 0.19 19.52 5.28
CA TRP A 271 1.19 18.86 4.44
C TRP A 271 2.62 19.00 4.95
N ILE A 272 2.96 20.13 5.60
CA ILE A 272 4.29 20.33 6.17
C ILE A 272 4.52 19.34 7.31
N ASN A 273 3.59 19.24 8.26
CA ASN A 273 3.73 18.34 9.40
C ASN A 273 3.73 16.86 8.98
N ASN A 274 2.85 16.48 8.02
CA ASN A 274 2.81 15.11 7.51
C ASN A 274 4.06 14.72 6.70
N GLY A 275 4.73 15.68 6.07
CA GLY A 275 5.95 15.44 5.29
C GLY A 275 7.27 15.68 6.03
N ALA A 276 7.23 16.31 7.20
CA ALA A 276 8.44 16.76 7.90
C ALA A 276 9.20 15.65 8.62
N VAL A 277 8.50 14.58 9.03
CA VAL A 277 9.07 13.49 9.84
C VAL A 277 9.03 12.17 9.07
N PRO A 278 10.15 11.44 9.00
CA PRO A 278 10.18 10.14 8.35
C PRO A 278 9.17 9.16 8.98
N PRO A 279 8.48 8.33 8.19
CA PRO A 279 7.47 7.39 8.70
C PRO A 279 7.97 6.44 9.79
N ILE A 280 9.25 6.09 9.78
CA ILE A 280 9.87 5.20 10.78
C ILE A 280 9.81 5.79 12.20
N ILE A 281 9.85 7.12 12.33
CA ILE A 281 9.73 7.81 13.64
C ILE A 281 8.31 7.65 14.22
N PHE A 282 7.31 7.52 13.35
CA PHE A 282 5.92 7.22 13.74
C PHE A 282 5.58 5.73 13.65
N THR A 283 6.60 4.87 13.56
CA THR A 283 6.41 3.40 13.46
C THR A 283 5.53 2.96 12.26
N GLY A 284 5.56 3.75 11.20
CA GLY A 284 4.80 3.50 9.97
C GLY A 284 3.36 3.99 9.96
N ALA A 285 2.84 4.54 11.07
CA ALA A 285 1.45 5.00 11.17
C ALA A 285 1.37 6.44 11.68
N THR A 286 0.70 7.31 10.90
CA THR A 286 0.39 8.68 11.34
C THR A 286 -0.52 8.63 12.56
N GLY A 287 -0.17 9.33 13.63
CA GLY A 287 -0.93 9.36 14.89
C GLY A 287 -0.26 8.61 16.04
N ASN A 288 0.72 7.76 15.79
CA ASN A 288 1.58 7.25 16.83
C ASN A 288 2.49 8.35 17.37
N PRO A 289 2.86 8.33 18.66
CA PRO A 289 3.83 9.26 19.19
C PRO A 289 5.20 9.02 18.51
N PRO A 290 5.94 10.08 18.22
CA PRO A 290 7.27 9.95 17.63
C PRO A 290 8.22 9.23 18.59
N SER A 291 9.02 8.30 18.06
CA SER A 291 9.95 7.50 18.84
C SER A 291 11.17 7.10 18.00
N ASN A 292 12.31 6.97 18.65
CA ASN A 292 13.54 6.49 18.02
C ASN A 292 13.74 4.97 18.20
N ASP A 293 12.80 4.27 18.82
CA ASP A 293 12.96 2.84 19.16
C ASP A 293 13.34 1.97 17.96
N TRP A 294 12.71 2.21 16.81
CA TRP A 294 13.08 1.50 15.59
C TRP A 294 14.50 1.85 15.11
N LEU A 295 14.87 3.13 15.12
CA LEU A 295 16.21 3.55 14.67
C LEU A 295 17.29 2.94 15.55
N GLU A 296 17.13 3.00 16.86
CA GLU A 296 18.07 2.41 17.83
C GLU A 296 18.13 0.90 17.74
N THR A 297 16.98 0.23 17.51
CA THR A 297 16.94 -1.22 17.28
C THR A 297 17.68 -1.64 16.01
N LEU A 298 17.46 -0.92 14.90
CA LEU A 298 18.09 -1.21 13.62
C LEU A 298 19.62 -1.01 13.68
N GLU A 299 20.05 0.04 14.39
CA GLU A 299 21.48 0.25 14.68
C GLU A 299 22.04 -0.87 15.54
N TRP A 300 21.32 -1.27 16.60
CA TRP A 300 21.73 -2.40 17.44
C TRP A 300 21.87 -3.70 16.63
N ILE A 301 20.90 -4.03 15.79
CA ILE A 301 20.94 -5.20 14.90
C ILE A 301 22.19 -5.13 14.01
N LYS A 302 22.48 -3.97 13.41
CA LYS A 302 23.64 -3.77 12.54
C LYS A 302 24.96 -4.03 13.26
N LEU A 303 25.07 -3.59 14.51
CA LEU A 303 26.33 -3.65 15.27
C LEU A 303 26.53 -4.97 16.03
N ASN A 304 25.45 -5.65 16.40
CA ASN A 304 25.50 -6.77 17.34
C ASN A 304 25.10 -8.13 16.74
N THR A 305 24.74 -8.18 15.45
CA THR A 305 24.43 -9.45 14.79
C THR A 305 25.42 -9.74 13.66
N PRO A 306 25.65 -11.00 13.27
CA PRO A 306 26.50 -11.34 12.14
C PRO A 306 26.02 -10.68 10.84
N GLU A 307 26.95 -10.36 9.92
CA GLU A 307 26.59 -9.72 8.63
C GLU A 307 25.66 -10.58 7.77
N ASN A 308 25.78 -11.89 7.86
CA ASN A 308 24.95 -12.86 7.16
C ASN A 308 23.72 -13.31 7.95
N ALA A 309 23.38 -12.64 9.06
CA ALA A 309 22.23 -12.99 9.87
C ALA A 309 20.92 -12.83 9.10
N VAL A 310 20.03 -13.81 9.28
CA VAL A 310 18.68 -13.83 8.72
C VAL A 310 17.68 -13.45 9.79
N ILE A 311 16.93 -12.36 9.53
CA ILE A 311 15.97 -11.81 10.47
C ILE A 311 14.54 -12.23 10.07
N ALA A 312 13.84 -12.90 10.98
CA ALA A 312 12.42 -13.18 10.89
C ALA A 312 11.64 -12.04 11.53
N SER A 313 10.80 -11.37 10.75
CA SER A 313 9.93 -10.31 11.22
C SER A 313 8.65 -10.27 10.39
N TRP A 314 7.61 -9.59 10.84
CA TRP A 314 6.48 -9.34 9.96
C TRP A 314 6.94 -8.49 8.76
N TRP A 315 6.31 -8.68 7.60
CA TRP A 315 6.72 -8.06 6.33
C TRP A 315 6.76 -6.53 6.35
N ASP A 316 6.00 -5.88 7.23
CA ASP A 316 5.95 -4.42 7.39
C ASP A 316 7.34 -3.81 7.67
N TYR A 317 8.22 -4.55 8.35
CA TYR A 317 9.51 -4.05 8.82
C TYR A 317 10.68 -4.43 7.92
N GLY A 318 10.45 -5.30 6.93
CA GLY A 318 11.50 -5.89 6.12
C GLY A 318 12.41 -4.87 5.43
N TYR A 319 11.82 -3.83 4.82
CA TYR A 319 12.64 -2.78 4.18
C TYR A 319 13.50 -2.00 5.16
N TRP A 320 13.00 -1.71 6.36
CA TRP A 320 13.81 -1.01 7.37
C TRP A 320 14.99 -1.88 7.80
N ILE A 321 14.76 -3.15 8.09
CA ILE A 321 15.80 -4.09 8.48
C ILE A 321 16.83 -4.23 7.36
N THR A 322 16.39 -4.46 6.12
CA THR A 322 17.32 -4.66 4.99
C THR A 322 18.14 -3.40 4.69
N THR A 323 17.49 -2.21 4.69
CA THR A 323 18.17 -0.97 4.25
C THR A 323 19.00 -0.30 5.33
N MET A 324 18.60 -0.42 6.60
CA MET A 324 19.25 0.31 7.69
C MET A 324 20.17 -0.57 8.54
N SER A 325 19.83 -1.86 8.68
CA SER A 325 20.67 -2.82 9.43
C SER A 325 21.63 -3.62 8.54
N ASP A 326 21.47 -3.56 7.20
CA ASP A 326 22.21 -4.40 6.25
C ASP A 326 22.08 -5.91 6.56
N ARG A 327 20.88 -6.36 6.96
CA ARG A 327 20.60 -7.77 7.26
C ARG A 327 19.53 -8.34 6.35
N THR A 328 19.64 -9.64 6.06
CA THR A 328 18.64 -10.34 5.22
C THR A 328 17.36 -10.56 6.00
N THR A 329 16.19 -10.28 5.36
CA THR A 329 14.88 -10.60 5.92
C THR A 329 14.21 -11.72 5.14
N ILE A 330 13.39 -12.52 5.83
CA ILE A 330 12.64 -13.64 5.21
C ILE A 330 11.51 -13.11 4.34
N VAL A 331 10.85 -12.03 4.77
CA VAL A 331 9.75 -11.36 4.10
C VAL A 331 9.90 -9.85 4.19
N ASP A 332 9.40 -9.14 3.19
CA ASP A 332 9.50 -7.69 3.10
C ASP A 332 8.22 -7.03 2.59
N ASN A 333 8.21 -5.69 2.55
CA ASN A 333 7.07 -4.87 2.11
C ASN A 333 6.70 -5.05 0.62
N ALA A 334 7.52 -5.73 -0.20
CA ALA A 334 7.15 -6.09 -1.56
C ALA A 334 6.03 -7.13 -1.58
N THR A 335 5.91 -7.94 -0.51
CA THR A 335 4.89 -8.99 -0.33
C THR A 335 4.74 -9.92 -1.54
N LEU A 336 5.87 -10.24 -2.20
CA LEU A 336 5.88 -11.05 -3.42
C LEU A 336 5.76 -12.55 -3.12
N ASN A 337 6.27 -12.99 -1.97
CA ASN A 337 6.28 -14.39 -1.59
C ASN A 337 5.17 -14.69 -0.56
N THR A 338 3.96 -14.91 -1.05
CA THR A 338 2.80 -15.21 -0.19
C THR A 338 3.02 -16.45 0.68
N LYS A 339 3.71 -17.49 0.17
CA LYS A 339 3.99 -18.72 0.93
C LYS A 339 4.91 -18.44 2.13
N GLN A 340 5.93 -17.60 1.96
CA GLN A 340 6.81 -17.21 3.07
C GLN A 340 6.09 -16.34 4.11
N ILE A 341 5.22 -15.41 3.66
CA ILE A 341 4.41 -14.59 4.58
C ILE A 341 3.44 -15.48 5.36
N GLN A 342 2.84 -16.48 4.71
CA GLN A 342 1.97 -17.45 5.38
C GLN A 342 2.75 -18.28 6.42
N LYS A 343 3.98 -18.75 6.10
CA LYS A 343 4.83 -19.42 7.06
C LYS A 343 5.18 -18.53 8.25
N MET A 344 5.47 -17.24 8.01
CA MET A 344 5.74 -16.27 9.08
C MET A 344 4.53 -16.10 9.99
N ALA A 345 3.32 -15.96 9.43
CA ALA A 345 2.08 -15.87 10.22
C ALA A 345 1.85 -17.15 11.04
N LYS A 346 2.10 -18.34 10.46
CA LYS A 346 2.03 -19.62 11.17
C LYS A 346 3.04 -19.68 12.31
N MET A 347 4.29 -19.25 12.08
CA MET A 347 5.34 -19.20 13.11
C MET A 347 4.89 -18.37 14.31
N LEU A 348 4.30 -17.21 14.10
CA LEU A 348 3.83 -16.33 15.17
C LEU A 348 2.71 -16.96 16.03
N LEU A 349 1.80 -17.74 15.41
CA LEU A 349 0.60 -18.27 16.06
C LEU A 349 0.68 -19.76 16.44
N SER A 350 1.74 -20.45 16.09
CA SER A 350 1.94 -21.85 16.47
C SER A 350 2.54 -21.98 17.87
N THR A 351 2.56 -23.20 18.38
CA THR A 351 3.23 -23.52 19.65
C THR A 351 4.74 -23.23 19.55
N PRO A 352 5.47 -23.01 20.64
CA PRO A 352 6.90 -22.74 20.60
C PRO A 352 7.71 -23.79 19.85
N ASN A 353 7.37 -25.08 20.00
CA ASN A 353 8.04 -26.17 19.32
C ASN A 353 7.84 -26.12 17.80
N ASP A 354 6.59 -25.95 17.37
CA ASP A 354 6.25 -25.86 15.95
C ASP A 354 6.83 -24.59 15.31
N SER A 355 6.79 -23.48 16.04
CA SER A 355 7.35 -22.19 15.60
C SER A 355 8.86 -22.28 15.43
N TRP A 356 9.55 -22.96 16.36
CA TRP A 356 10.99 -23.17 16.26
C TRP A 356 11.34 -24.03 15.04
N ASN A 357 10.57 -25.09 14.74
CA ASN A 357 10.76 -25.90 13.55
C ASN A 357 10.60 -25.06 12.27
N ILE A 358 9.60 -24.16 12.22
CA ILE A 358 9.40 -23.25 11.10
C ILE A 358 10.58 -22.26 10.97
N LEU A 359 11.07 -21.70 12.09
CA LEU A 359 12.23 -20.80 12.08
C LEU A 359 13.50 -21.50 11.59
N LYS A 360 13.70 -22.76 12.02
CA LYS A 360 14.81 -23.60 11.54
C LYS A 360 14.72 -23.87 10.04
N GLU A 361 13.53 -24.20 9.53
CA GLU A 361 13.31 -24.40 8.08
C GLU A 361 13.59 -23.13 7.27
N MET A 362 13.28 -21.95 7.83
CA MET A 362 13.55 -20.65 7.23
C MET A 362 14.99 -20.15 7.43
N ASN A 363 15.84 -20.92 8.13
CA ASN A 363 17.19 -20.53 8.53
C ASN A 363 17.27 -19.18 9.26
N ALA A 364 16.27 -18.87 10.08
CA ALA A 364 16.22 -17.64 10.85
C ALA A 364 17.26 -17.66 11.99
N ASP A 365 17.97 -16.56 12.18
CA ASP A 365 18.90 -16.37 13.28
C ASP A 365 18.29 -15.52 14.40
N TYR A 366 17.43 -14.56 14.04
CA TYR A 366 16.76 -13.65 14.97
C TYR A 366 15.30 -13.48 14.60
N VAL A 367 14.48 -13.16 15.62
CA VAL A 367 13.07 -12.79 15.46
C VAL A 367 12.87 -11.38 16.01
N VAL A 368 12.25 -10.51 15.22
CA VAL A 368 11.93 -9.14 15.64
C VAL A 368 10.42 -8.96 15.67
N ILE A 369 9.91 -8.47 16.81
CA ILE A 369 8.52 -8.07 16.97
C ILE A 369 8.41 -6.61 17.39
N PHE A 370 7.32 -5.97 16.99
CA PHE A 370 6.98 -4.62 17.36
C PHE A 370 5.68 -4.59 18.16
N LEU A 371 5.69 -3.87 19.28
CA LEU A 371 4.53 -3.71 20.15
C LEU A 371 4.27 -2.22 20.37
N SER A 372 3.01 -1.84 20.36
CA SER A 372 2.58 -0.52 20.78
C SER A 372 1.85 -0.61 22.10
N ALA A 373 2.32 0.10 23.10
CA ALA A 373 1.77 0.05 24.45
C ALA A 373 1.71 1.45 25.08
N GLN A 374 0.90 1.60 26.08
CA GLN A 374 0.86 2.79 26.92
C GLN A 374 1.18 2.40 28.36
N LYS A 375 2.23 3.00 28.92
CA LYS A 375 2.54 2.87 30.34
C LYS A 375 1.72 3.85 31.15
N ILE A 376 0.97 3.34 32.12
CA ILE A 376 0.15 4.09 33.04
C ILE A 376 0.74 3.87 34.43
N ASN A 377 1.17 4.93 35.10
CA ASN A 377 1.59 4.82 36.49
C ASN A 377 0.35 4.84 37.37
N ASP A 378 0.26 3.85 38.24
CA ASP A 378 -0.60 3.88 39.40
C ASP A 378 0.21 4.33 40.63
N ASN A 379 -0.46 5.01 41.58
CA ASN A 379 0.13 5.40 42.88
C ASN A 379 0.47 4.20 43.77
N LEU A 380 0.24 2.98 43.29
CA LEU A 380 0.33 1.69 44.05
C LEU A 380 1.60 0.87 43.64
N GLU A 381 2.64 1.45 43.11
CA GLU A 381 3.90 0.77 42.70
C GLU A 381 3.74 -0.28 41.58
N GLN A 382 2.56 -0.49 41.03
CA GLN A 382 2.33 -1.42 39.92
C GLN A 382 2.62 -0.76 38.57
N LYS A 383 3.47 -1.38 37.77
CA LYS A 383 3.72 -0.95 36.40
C LYS A 383 2.58 -1.44 35.52
N LEU A 384 1.62 -0.58 35.22
CA LEU A 384 0.49 -0.90 34.37
C LEU A 384 0.79 -0.53 32.91
N TYR A 385 0.62 -1.50 32.02
CA TYR A 385 0.78 -1.30 30.58
C TYR A 385 -0.52 -1.70 29.88
N VAL A 386 -0.94 -0.87 28.92
CA VAL A 386 -2.07 -1.14 28.04
C VAL A 386 -1.54 -1.23 26.62
N LEU A 387 -1.85 -2.31 25.91
CA LEU A 387 -1.51 -2.44 24.50
C LEU A 387 -2.27 -1.41 23.68
N GLY A 388 -1.54 -0.64 22.87
CA GLY A 388 -2.09 0.53 22.16
C GLY A 388 -2.78 0.21 20.83
N GLY A 389 -2.69 -1.05 20.35
CA GLY A 389 -3.35 -1.44 19.11
C GLY A 389 -2.65 -0.96 17.84
N GLY A 390 -1.33 -0.86 17.84
CA GLY A 390 -0.53 -0.44 16.68
C GLY A 390 0.60 -1.39 16.30
N GLY A 391 0.92 -2.35 17.17
CA GLY A 391 1.98 -3.34 16.97
C GLY A 391 1.49 -4.69 16.46
N ASP A 392 2.34 -5.70 16.57
CA ASP A 392 2.05 -7.07 16.12
C ASP A 392 0.93 -7.72 16.92
N GLU A 393 0.74 -7.31 18.18
CA GLU A 393 -0.39 -7.72 19.02
C GLU A 393 -1.74 -7.43 18.35
N SER A 394 -1.87 -6.30 17.67
CA SER A 394 -3.11 -5.89 17.01
C SER A 394 -3.35 -6.59 15.67
N LYS A 395 -2.31 -7.23 15.12
CA LYS A 395 -2.37 -7.92 13.82
C LYS A 395 -2.71 -9.41 13.95
N THR A 396 -2.93 -9.92 15.17
CA THR A 396 -3.20 -11.35 15.45
C THR A 396 -4.34 -11.92 14.57
N GLY A 397 -5.41 -11.17 14.36
CA GLY A 397 -6.51 -11.59 13.50
C GLY A 397 -6.12 -11.74 12.03
N TRP A 398 -5.22 -10.89 11.55
CA TRP A 398 -4.69 -11.00 10.19
C TRP A 398 -3.70 -12.16 10.08
N PHE A 399 -2.85 -12.37 11.09
CA PHE A 399 -1.96 -13.52 11.13
C PHE A 399 -2.75 -14.82 11.06
N ALA A 400 -3.84 -14.94 11.82
CA ALA A 400 -4.70 -16.11 11.79
C ALA A 400 -5.30 -16.35 10.39
N LYS A 401 -5.91 -15.33 9.78
CA LYS A 401 -6.50 -15.44 8.45
C LYS A 401 -5.47 -15.81 7.39
N ILE A 402 -4.27 -15.19 7.42
CA ILE A 402 -3.18 -15.46 6.47
C ILE A 402 -2.60 -16.85 6.69
N ALA A 403 -2.48 -17.30 7.94
CA ALA A 403 -2.02 -18.65 8.30
C ALA A 403 -3.03 -19.74 7.91
N GLY A 404 -4.30 -19.38 7.66
CA GLY A 404 -5.39 -20.32 7.45
C GLY A 404 -5.97 -20.89 8.75
N PHE A 405 -5.81 -20.17 9.86
CA PHE A 405 -6.37 -20.53 11.16
C PHE A 405 -7.67 -19.75 11.44
N PRO A 406 -8.62 -20.31 12.21
CA PRO A 406 -9.79 -19.59 12.68
C PRO A 406 -9.38 -18.48 13.67
N PRO A 407 -9.68 -17.18 13.39
CA PRO A 407 -9.29 -16.07 14.26
C PRO A 407 -9.85 -16.18 15.70
N GLU A 408 -11.00 -16.80 15.88
CA GLU A 408 -11.66 -17.04 17.16
C GLU A 408 -10.86 -17.88 18.14
N ASN A 409 -9.90 -18.67 17.66
CA ASN A 409 -8.99 -19.42 18.53
C ASN A 409 -8.01 -18.49 19.25
N PHE A 410 -7.71 -17.34 18.67
CA PHE A 410 -6.65 -16.43 19.14
C PHE A 410 -7.19 -15.13 19.72
N LEU A 411 -8.41 -14.71 19.34
CA LEU A 411 -9.01 -13.45 19.73
C LEU A 411 -10.37 -13.70 20.40
N VAL A 412 -10.60 -13.02 21.52
CA VAL A 412 -11.90 -13.06 22.22
C VAL A 412 -12.98 -12.35 21.40
N SER A 413 -12.61 -11.31 20.65
CA SER A 413 -13.51 -10.56 19.78
C SER A 413 -12.76 -10.09 18.52
N SER A 414 -13.42 -10.12 17.39
CA SER A 414 -12.88 -9.56 16.13
C SER A 414 -12.79 -8.04 16.13
N TYR A 415 -13.49 -7.36 17.02
CA TYR A 415 -13.51 -5.89 17.11
C TYR A 415 -12.47 -5.34 18.09
N ILE A 416 -11.99 -6.15 19.01
CA ILE A 416 -11.02 -5.75 20.02
C ILE A 416 -9.89 -6.78 19.99
N ALA A 417 -8.66 -6.34 19.77
CA ALA A 417 -7.49 -7.21 19.63
C ALA A 417 -7.05 -7.78 21.01
N ILE A 418 -7.95 -8.52 21.66
CA ILE A 418 -7.68 -9.17 22.93
C ILE A 418 -7.42 -10.64 22.69
N GLY A 419 -6.24 -11.08 23.07
CA GLY A 419 -5.84 -12.46 22.94
C GLY A 419 -6.61 -13.37 23.90
N THR A 420 -6.99 -14.56 23.41
CA THR A 420 -7.49 -15.65 24.24
C THR A 420 -6.40 -16.16 25.20
N ASP A 421 -6.77 -16.94 26.19
CA ASP A 421 -5.79 -17.65 27.06
C ASP A 421 -4.87 -18.54 26.21
N TYR A 422 -5.41 -19.21 25.19
CA TYR A 422 -4.61 -20.00 24.26
C TYR A 422 -3.55 -19.15 23.55
N PHE A 423 -3.96 -17.99 22.98
CA PHE A 423 -3.01 -17.08 22.35
C PHE A 423 -1.90 -16.68 23.33
N ASN A 424 -2.27 -16.19 24.50
CA ASN A 424 -1.32 -15.66 25.48
C ASN A 424 -0.37 -16.71 26.06
N GLN A 425 -0.84 -17.94 26.22
CA GLN A 425 -0.10 -18.99 26.96
C GLN A 425 0.52 -20.04 26.06
N GLN A 426 -0.02 -20.27 24.86
CA GLN A 426 0.40 -21.37 24.01
C GLN A 426 1.07 -20.95 22.71
N THR A 427 0.82 -19.72 22.20
CA THR A 427 1.45 -19.30 20.95
C THR A 427 2.83 -18.66 21.15
N MET A 428 3.66 -18.74 20.11
CA MET A 428 4.99 -18.11 20.12
C MET A 428 4.86 -16.60 20.37
N LEU A 429 4.04 -15.88 19.57
CA LEU A 429 3.86 -14.44 19.71
C LEU A 429 3.28 -14.08 21.09
N GLY A 430 2.26 -14.79 21.56
CA GLY A 430 1.68 -14.53 22.86
C GLY A 430 2.68 -14.68 24.02
N LYS A 431 3.65 -15.60 23.89
CA LYS A 431 4.74 -15.76 24.86
C LYS A 431 5.83 -14.71 24.73
N MET A 432 6.08 -14.21 23.52
CA MET A 432 7.04 -13.11 23.27
C MET A 432 6.50 -11.76 23.79
N ILE A 433 5.18 -11.57 23.82
CA ILE A 433 4.55 -10.36 24.37
C ILE A 433 4.63 -10.36 25.89
N PRO A 434 5.35 -9.41 26.52
CA PRO A 434 5.48 -9.36 27.98
C PRO A 434 4.22 -8.82 28.71
N PHE A 435 3.14 -8.55 27.98
CA PHE A 435 1.92 -7.95 28.51
C PHE A 435 0.68 -8.78 28.20
N THR A 436 -0.32 -8.70 29.07
CA THR A 436 -1.70 -9.13 28.79
C THR A 436 -2.61 -7.94 28.76
N THR A 437 -3.60 -7.94 27.87
CA THR A 437 -4.63 -6.90 27.81
C THR A 437 -5.73 -7.21 28.82
N ALA A 438 -6.11 -6.22 29.64
CA ALA A 438 -7.31 -6.31 30.48
C ALA A 438 -8.48 -5.58 29.81
N ILE A 439 -9.65 -6.21 29.79
CA ILE A 439 -10.90 -5.59 29.34
C ILE A 439 -11.72 -5.18 30.56
N TYR A 440 -12.36 -4.03 30.46
CA TYR A 440 -13.35 -3.56 31.41
C TYR A 440 -14.72 -3.55 30.78
N TYR A 441 -15.66 -4.18 31.45
CA TYR A 441 -17.08 -3.98 31.23
C TYR A 441 -17.52 -2.76 32.05
N ASN A 442 -18.05 -1.74 31.37
CA ASN A 442 -18.66 -0.61 32.02
C ASN A 442 -20.15 -0.92 32.25
N PRO A 443 -20.60 -1.16 33.50
CA PRO A 443 -21.99 -1.49 33.79
C PRO A 443 -22.94 -0.33 33.47
N ASP A 444 -22.47 0.91 33.45
CA ASP A 444 -23.32 2.10 33.22
C ASP A 444 -23.66 2.29 31.75
N THR A 445 -22.76 1.88 30.84
CA THR A 445 -22.96 2.04 29.38
C THR A 445 -23.36 0.72 28.70
N GLN A 446 -23.30 -0.40 29.38
CA GLN A 446 -23.48 -1.76 28.86
C GLN A 446 -22.52 -2.08 27.66
N GLU A 447 -21.49 -1.31 27.50
CA GLU A 447 -20.48 -1.50 26.46
C GLU A 447 -19.18 -2.05 27.05
N ASN A 448 -18.57 -2.99 26.34
CA ASN A 448 -17.19 -3.38 26.59
C ASN A 448 -16.30 -2.23 26.14
N SER A 449 -15.95 -1.34 27.02
CA SER A 449 -15.01 -0.28 26.74
C SER A 449 -13.64 -0.66 27.29
N VAL A 450 -12.60 -0.45 26.47
CA VAL A 450 -11.23 -0.39 26.96
C VAL A 450 -11.07 0.95 27.69
N MET A 451 -11.75 1.12 28.80
CA MET A 451 -11.57 2.29 29.66
C MET A 451 -10.84 1.87 30.91
N TYR A 452 -9.67 2.48 31.08
CA TYR A 452 -8.92 2.38 32.30
C TYR A 452 -9.67 3.10 33.44
N LYS A 453 -10.06 2.34 34.45
CA LYS A 453 -10.44 2.89 35.76
C LYS A 453 -9.35 2.51 36.77
N PRO A 454 -8.69 3.47 37.44
CA PRO A 454 -7.76 3.15 38.53
C PRO A 454 -8.38 2.24 39.54
N GLY A 455 -7.69 1.16 39.87
CA GLY A 455 -8.14 0.19 40.93
C GLY A 455 -8.83 -1.07 40.39
N PHE A 456 -9.09 -1.24 39.09
CA PHE A 456 -9.74 -2.42 38.52
C PHE A 456 -8.96 -3.21 37.50
N ALA A 457 -7.74 -2.76 37.13
CA ALA A 457 -6.92 -3.45 36.16
C ALA A 457 -5.74 -4.12 36.83
N GLU A 458 -5.76 -5.41 36.99
CA GLU A 458 -4.54 -6.18 37.04
C GLU A 458 -4.02 -6.39 35.63
N ILE A 459 -3.18 -5.49 35.17
CA ILE A 459 -2.38 -5.75 33.99
C ILE A 459 -1.16 -6.50 34.48
N LEU A 460 -1.19 -7.79 34.28
CA LEU A 460 -0.07 -8.64 34.61
C LEU A 460 1.02 -8.37 33.58
N ILE A 461 2.14 -7.78 34.01
CA ILE A 461 3.38 -7.94 33.29
C ILE A 461 3.71 -9.42 33.39
N LYS A 462 3.65 -10.13 32.28
CA LYS A 462 4.18 -11.49 32.24
C LYS A 462 5.69 -11.38 32.39
N ASP A 463 6.25 -12.27 33.19
CA ASP A 463 7.69 -12.49 33.13
C ASP A 463 8.08 -12.77 31.67
N ILE A 464 9.18 -12.16 31.21
CA ILE A 464 9.73 -12.45 29.90
C ILE A 464 10.06 -13.93 29.86
N LYS A 465 9.32 -14.70 29.02
CA LYS A 465 9.41 -16.15 29.06
C LYS A 465 10.58 -16.73 28.26
N TYR A 466 11.22 -15.92 27.44
CA TYR A 466 12.33 -16.36 26.59
C TYR A 466 13.60 -15.57 26.95
N ASP A 467 14.16 -15.86 28.09
CA ASP A 467 15.35 -15.20 28.61
C ASP A 467 16.50 -16.16 28.90
N SER A 468 16.24 -17.46 28.82
CA SER A 468 17.23 -18.51 29.13
C SER A 468 17.80 -19.21 27.89
N ASP A 469 18.97 -19.82 28.06
CA ASP A 469 19.62 -20.59 27.01
C ASP A 469 18.89 -21.92 26.70
N ASN A 470 17.91 -22.31 27.52
CA ASN A 470 17.11 -23.51 27.34
C ASN A 470 15.79 -23.26 26.57
N ASP A 471 15.47 -22.01 26.29
CA ASP A 471 14.27 -21.62 25.56
C ASP A 471 14.47 -21.68 24.03
N PRO A 472 13.39 -21.79 23.24
CA PRO A 472 13.50 -21.77 21.77
C PRO A 472 13.99 -20.43 21.22
N LEU A 473 13.75 -19.37 21.96
CA LEU A 473 14.21 -18.01 21.70
C LEU A 473 14.84 -17.43 22.96
N LYS A 474 15.74 -16.45 22.78
CA LYS A 474 16.32 -15.69 23.88
C LYS A 474 16.20 -14.20 23.58
N LEU A 475 15.63 -13.40 24.51
CA LEU A 475 15.59 -11.95 24.37
C LEU A 475 17.02 -11.39 24.46
N VAL A 476 17.49 -10.78 23.38
CA VAL A 476 18.83 -10.19 23.32
C VAL A 476 18.82 -8.66 23.30
N TYR A 477 17.69 -8.07 22.91
CA TYR A 477 17.55 -6.62 22.91
C TYR A 477 16.08 -6.21 23.10
N ALA A 478 15.89 -5.16 23.88
CA ALA A 478 14.62 -4.46 24.01
C ALA A 478 14.87 -2.95 23.81
N SER A 479 14.01 -2.31 23.02
CA SER A 479 14.17 -0.89 22.70
C SER A 479 14.00 0.00 23.95
N PRO A 480 14.60 1.21 23.97
CA PRO A 480 14.68 2.05 25.17
C PRO A 480 13.35 2.40 25.80
N SER A 481 12.28 2.55 25.00
CA SER A 481 10.95 2.87 25.56
C SER A 481 10.42 1.79 26.51
N PHE A 482 10.81 0.53 26.31
CA PHE A 482 10.46 -0.56 27.20
C PHE A 482 11.09 -0.43 28.60
N MET A 483 12.29 0.12 28.64
CA MET A 483 13.07 0.28 29.88
C MET A 483 12.78 1.62 30.60
N ARG A 484 12.04 2.55 29.97
CA ARG A 484 11.76 3.86 30.57
C ARG A 484 10.76 3.76 31.71
N GLU A 485 11.02 4.52 32.77
CA GLU A 485 10.10 4.65 33.91
C GLU A 485 8.98 5.66 33.71
N THR A 486 9.06 6.47 32.64
CA THR A 486 8.10 7.56 32.37
C THR A 486 6.76 7.04 31.87
N GLN A 487 5.67 7.70 32.29
CA GLN A 487 4.32 7.49 31.75
C GLN A 487 4.25 7.87 30.27
N GLY A 488 3.38 7.22 29.52
CA GLY A 488 3.03 7.58 28.17
C GLY A 488 3.02 6.43 27.19
N ALA A 489 2.79 6.77 25.94
CA ALA A 489 2.82 5.82 24.84
C ALA A 489 4.25 5.34 24.57
N MET A 490 4.39 4.06 24.28
CA MET A 490 5.66 3.39 24.01
C MET A 490 5.58 2.57 22.74
N ASN A 491 6.59 2.73 21.92
CA ASN A 491 6.81 1.91 20.73
C ASN A 491 7.96 0.95 21.06
N ILE A 492 7.62 -0.31 21.31
CA ILE A 492 8.57 -1.29 21.81
C ILE A 492 8.98 -2.21 20.68
N VAL A 493 10.29 -2.33 20.44
CA VAL A 493 10.85 -3.32 19.53
C VAL A 493 11.67 -4.32 20.34
N LEU A 494 11.36 -5.60 20.20
CA LEU A 494 12.06 -6.69 20.87
C LEU A 494 12.77 -7.55 19.83
N VAL A 495 14.05 -7.88 20.12
CA VAL A 495 14.86 -8.77 19.29
C VAL A 495 15.17 -10.02 20.08
N TYR A 496 14.80 -11.15 19.53
CA TYR A 496 15.08 -12.48 20.09
C TYR A 496 16.08 -13.21 19.21
N GLU A 497 17.06 -13.85 19.81
CA GLU A 497 17.96 -14.80 19.15
C GLU A 497 17.31 -16.18 19.10
N VAL A 498 17.40 -16.86 17.96
CA VAL A 498 16.88 -18.22 17.79
C VAL A 498 17.89 -19.22 18.35
N ASN A 499 17.49 -19.97 19.34
CA ASN A 499 18.36 -21.01 19.94
C ASN A 499 18.46 -22.20 18.98
N LYS A 500 19.58 -22.32 18.26
CA LYS A 500 19.82 -23.41 17.30
C LYS A 500 20.00 -24.78 17.96
N ASN A 501 20.30 -24.80 19.26
CA ASN A 501 20.52 -26.02 20.05
C ASN A 501 19.26 -26.44 20.83
N TYR A 502 18.14 -25.74 20.65
CA TYR A 502 16.90 -26.10 21.33
C TYR A 502 16.44 -27.49 20.92
N ILE A 503 16.18 -28.33 21.93
CA ILE A 503 15.66 -29.68 21.74
C ILE A 503 14.15 -29.64 21.97
N THR A 504 13.37 -29.84 20.91
CA THR A 504 11.93 -30.00 21.04
C THR A 504 11.65 -31.22 21.92
N SER A 505 11.05 -31.01 23.09
CA SER A 505 10.55 -32.13 23.91
C SER A 505 9.44 -32.80 23.09
N PHE A 506 9.76 -33.95 22.50
CA PHE A 506 8.72 -34.87 22.04
C PHE A 506 7.90 -35.23 23.26
N ASN A 507 6.63 -34.84 23.28
CA ASN A 507 5.70 -35.45 24.20
C ASN A 507 5.67 -36.94 23.88
N SER A 508 6.38 -37.72 24.69
CA SER A 508 6.10 -39.15 24.86
C SER A 508 4.75 -39.26 25.55
N LEU A 509 3.70 -39.18 24.81
CA LEU A 509 2.35 -39.63 25.17
C LEU A 509 2.00 -40.69 24.13
N ASP A 510 2.46 -41.91 24.43
CA ASP A 510 1.78 -43.14 24.01
C ASP A 510 0.40 -43.24 24.71
#